data_c0b4ee8530e902c2f0b1305025ba5a01
#
_entry.id   c0b4ee8530e902c2f0b1305025ba5a01
#
_cell.length_a   1.000
_cell.length_b   1.000
_cell.length_c   1.000
_cell.angle_alpha   90.00
_cell.angle_beta   90.00
_cell.angle_gamma   90.00
#
_symmetry.space_group_name_H-M   'P 1'
#
loop_
_entity.id
_entity.type
_entity.pdbx_description
1 polymer ?
#
loop_
_entity_poly.entity_id
_entity_poly.type
_entity_poly.pdbx_seq_one_letter_code
_entity_poly.pdbx_strand_id
1 'polypeptide(L)'
;MLFTNRTMTFMMPLMMMIMNLVTVLIIWVGAGQISDGSLQVGDMMAFITYTMQIVMSFLMLTMISIMLPRAAVSAERINEVISAEKSITDKPDAATFDKASLRGDVTFDHVSFRYPDAKEDVLTDICFTAKAGETTAVIGSTGSGKSTLINLIPRFFDVTEGSITIDGTDIRDVTQHSLHDVTGLVSQKGVLFSGTIDSNIIFGAENADDETIRLAAEISQSSEFIDSKPQKYNEPVSQGGTNVSGGQKQRLSIARAIAKKPKIYLFDDSFSALDFKTDVKLRKALADNIHDCTIIIVAQRISTILNADKIVVLDEGRIAGIGTHSELMKSCEVYRQIAHSQLSQKDLAAIDNAKGGAVNA
;
A
#
# COMPACT_ATOMS: atom_id res chain seq x y z
N MET A 1 5.40 32.94 -8.36
CA MET A 1 5.63 32.24 -9.66
C MET A 1 5.26 33.06 -10.89
N LEU A 2 4.07 33.65 -11.00
CA LEU A 2 3.66 34.45 -12.19
C LEU A 2 4.58 35.64 -12.46
N PHE A 3 4.98 36.40 -11.45
CA PHE A 3 5.87 37.57 -11.60
C PHE A 3 7.24 37.16 -12.14
N THR A 4 7.85 36.14 -11.56
CA THR A 4 9.17 35.64 -12.01
C THR A 4 9.15 35.13 -13.45
N ASN A 5 8.10 34.39 -13.83
CA ASN A 5 7.95 33.89 -15.20
C ASN A 5 7.75 35.02 -16.20
N ARG A 6 6.96 36.04 -15.85
CA ARG A 6 6.72 37.21 -16.67
C ARG A 6 8.00 38.04 -16.88
N THR A 7 8.78 38.22 -15.80
CA THR A 7 10.08 38.92 -15.87
C THR A 7 11.08 38.16 -16.75
N MET A 8 11.16 36.85 -16.64
CA MET A 8 12.01 35.98 -17.47
C MET A 8 11.62 36.03 -18.96
N THR A 9 10.32 36.10 -19.28
CA THR A 9 9.83 36.21 -20.66
C THR A 9 10.25 37.51 -21.32
N PHE A 10 10.31 38.64 -20.58
CA PHE A 10 10.75 39.92 -21.08
C PHE A 10 12.27 40.06 -21.18
N MET A 11 13.03 39.27 -20.46
CA MET A 11 14.49 39.39 -20.40
C MET A 11 15.16 39.11 -21.74
N MET A 12 14.73 38.09 -22.48
CA MET A 12 15.32 37.79 -23.82
C MET A 12 15.08 38.86 -24.88
N PRO A 13 13.84 39.38 -25.10
CA PRO A 13 13.61 40.50 -26.00
C PRO A 13 14.40 41.77 -25.62
N LEU A 14 14.47 42.07 -24.32
CA LEU A 14 15.22 43.24 -23.83
C LEU A 14 16.72 43.10 -24.11
N MET A 15 17.31 41.94 -23.87
CA MET A 15 18.70 41.65 -24.18
C MET A 15 19.00 41.74 -25.67
N MET A 16 18.11 41.21 -26.53
CA MET A 16 18.26 41.38 -28.00
C MET A 16 18.20 42.82 -28.40
N MET A 17 17.31 43.61 -27.81
CA MET A 17 17.25 45.07 -28.09
C MET A 17 18.55 45.78 -27.71
N ILE A 18 19.10 45.51 -26.51
CA ILE A 18 20.36 46.04 -26.04
C ILE A 18 21.52 45.67 -27.00
N MET A 19 21.60 44.40 -27.41
CA MET A 19 22.63 43.92 -28.33
C MET A 19 22.56 44.61 -29.68
N ASN A 20 21.36 44.78 -30.22
CA ASN A 20 21.17 45.51 -31.50
C ASN A 20 21.56 46.99 -31.38
N LEU A 21 21.22 47.64 -30.26
CA LEU A 21 21.64 49.03 -30.00
C LEU A 21 23.16 49.17 -29.90
N VAL A 22 23.83 48.23 -29.20
CA VAL A 22 25.31 48.22 -29.12
C VAL A 22 25.92 48.00 -30.50
N THR A 23 25.36 47.10 -31.31
CA THR A 23 25.84 46.87 -32.69
C THR A 23 25.70 48.14 -33.56
N VAL A 24 24.56 48.81 -33.49
CA VAL A 24 24.33 50.08 -34.21
C VAL A 24 25.32 51.18 -33.76
N LEU A 25 25.58 51.25 -32.46
CA LEU A 25 26.54 52.19 -31.89
C LEU A 25 27.98 51.91 -32.39
N ILE A 26 28.40 50.64 -32.42
CA ILE A 26 29.73 50.26 -32.96
C ILE A 26 29.84 50.61 -34.40
N ILE A 27 28.80 50.37 -35.21
CA ILE A 27 28.80 50.74 -36.66
C ILE A 27 28.87 52.26 -36.84
N TRP A 28 28.10 53.00 -36.06
CA TRP A 28 28.06 54.49 -36.20
C TRP A 28 29.40 55.11 -35.83
N VAL A 29 29.98 54.77 -34.71
CA VAL A 29 31.28 55.28 -34.27
C VAL A 29 32.42 54.76 -35.18
N GLY A 30 32.38 53.44 -35.50
CA GLY A 30 33.37 52.82 -36.36
C GLY A 30 33.39 53.38 -37.82
N ALA A 31 32.22 53.69 -38.37
CA ALA A 31 32.16 54.35 -39.75
C ALA A 31 32.86 55.69 -39.75
N GLY A 32 32.72 56.52 -38.71
CA GLY A 32 33.49 57.79 -38.60
C GLY A 32 34.97 57.52 -38.53
N GLN A 33 35.45 56.58 -37.72
CA GLN A 33 36.88 56.28 -37.60
C GLN A 33 37.46 55.63 -38.86
N ILE A 34 36.69 54.89 -39.62
CA ILE A 34 37.10 54.35 -40.92
C ILE A 34 37.24 55.47 -41.93
N SER A 35 36.32 56.42 -41.92
CA SER A 35 36.39 57.62 -42.80
C SER A 35 37.64 58.45 -42.51
N ASP A 36 38.04 58.53 -41.25
CA ASP A 36 39.26 59.25 -40.82
C ASP A 36 40.56 58.43 -41.02
N GLY A 37 40.45 57.20 -41.53
CA GLY A 37 41.61 56.35 -41.80
C GLY A 37 42.23 55.71 -40.51
N SER A 38 41.62 55.87 -39.36
CA SER A 38 42.16 55.42 -38.09
C SER A 38 41.72 53.97 -37.69
N LEU A 39 40.76 53.41 -38.42
CA LEU A 39 40.24 52.03 -38.15
C LEU A 39 40.05 51.30 -39.51
N GLN A 40 40.35 50.00 -39.55
CA GLN A 40 40.05 49.16 -40.70
C GLN A 40 38.68 48.52 -40.60
N VAL A 41 38.02 48.22 -41.70
CA VAL A 41 36.71 47.53 -41.71
C VAL A 41 36.78 46.19 -41.01
N GLY A 42 37.90 45.45 -41.11
CA GLY A 42 38.13 44.19 -40.46
C GLY A 42 38.13 44.31 -38.92
N ASP A 43 38.71 45.40 -38.41
CA ASP A 43 38.73 45.64 -36.94
C ASP A 43 37.32 45.91 -36.39
N MET A 44 36.50 46.67 -37.11
CA MET A 44 35.11 46.96 -36.80
C MET A 44 34.30 45.63 -36.73
N MET A 45 34.48 44.74 -37.71
CA MET A 45 33.81 43.44 -37.76
C MET A 45 34.27 42.54 -36.60
N ALA A 46 35.55 42.57 -36.24
CA ALA A 46 36.09 41.85 -35.08
C ALA A 46 35.47 42.38 -33.78
N PHE A 47 35.35 43.71 -33.61
CA PHE A 47 34.69 44.32 -32.45
C PHE A 47 33.24 43.86 -32.30
N ILE A 48 32.46 43.84 -33.37
CA ILE A 48 31.07 43.35 -33.35
C ILE A 48 31.05 41.88 -32.90
N THR A 49 31.89 41.04 -33.50
CA THR A 49 31.93 39.60 -33.22
C THR A 49 32.31 39.32 -31.76
N TYR A 50 33.38 39.96 -31.27
CA TYR A 50 33.80 39.79 -29.87
C TYR A 50 32.77 40.32 -28.88
N THR A 51 32.12 41.46 -29.15
CA THR A 51 31.04 41.97 -28.31
C THR A 51 29.89 40.96 -28.18
N MET A 52 29.46 40.40 -29.33
CA MET A 52 28.43 39.35 -29.33
C MET A 52 28.86 38.12 -28.55
N GLN A 53 30.09 37.66 -28.72
CA GLN A 53 30.62 36.49 -28.04
C GLN A 53 30.74 36.69 -26.53
N ILE A 54 31.18 37.87 -26.06
CA ILE A 54 31.25 38.25 -24.66
C ILE A 54 29.85 38.23 -24.03
N VAL A 55 28.88 38.87 -24.64
CA VAL A 55 27.50 38.92 -24.12
C VAL A 55 26.87 37.52 -24.06
N MET A 56 27.07 36.71 -25.10
CA MET A 56 26.58 35.34 -25.11
C MET A 56 27.24 34.49 -24.03
N SER A 57 28.54 34.65 -23.77
CA SER A 57 29.25 33.94 -22.67
C SER A 57 28.70 34.32 -21.32
N PHE A 58 28.41 35.61 -21.06
CA PHE A 58 27.79 36.03 -19.80
C PHE A 58 26.35 35.48 -19.64
N LEU A 59 25.56 35.45 -20.71
CA LEU A 59 24.22 34.84 -20.67
C LEU A 59 24.29 33.35 -20.34
N MET A 60 25.23 32.62 -20.93
CA MET A 60 25.45 31.21 -20.68
C MET A 60 25.88 30.96 -19.22
N LEU A 61 26.80 31.77 -18.70
CA LEU A 61 27.24 31.70 -17.30
C LEU A 61 26.08 31.96 -16.32
N THR A 62 25.22 32.93 -16.62
CA THR A 62 24.04 33.23 -15.82
C THR A 62 23.07 32.05 -15.83
N MET A 63 22.84 31.42 -16.99
CA MET A 63 22.00 30.25 -17.13
C MET A 63 22.52 29.08 -16.33
N ILE A 64 23.82 28.81 -16.39
CA ILE A 64 24.47 27.73 -15.61
C ILE A 64 24.33 28.02 -14.12
N SER A 65 24.53 29.26 -13.67
CA SER A 65 24.43 29.68 -12.28
C SER A 65 23.02 29.46 -11.68
N ILE A 66 21.98 29.52 -12.53
CA ILE A 66 20.58 29.24 -12.12
C ILE A 66 20.28 27.74 -12.16
N MET A 67 20.78 27.03 -13.17
CA MET A 67 20.48 25.61 -13.37
C MET A 67 21.25 24.70 -12.42
N LEU A 68 22.51 25.02 -12.11
CA LEU A 68 23.38 24.17 -11.30
C LEU A 68 22.82 23.89 -9.90
N PRO A 69 22.36 24.89 -9.11
CA PRO A 69 21.74 24.62 -7.81
C PRO A 69 20.49 23.77 -7.90
N ARG A 70 19.65 23.97 -8.93
CA ARG A 70 18.45 23.16 -9.11
C ARG A 70 18.79 21.70 -9.47
N ALA A 71 19.79 21.51 -10.32
CA ALA A 71 20.27 20.18 -10.68
C ALA A 71 20.89 19.48 -9.47
N ALA A 72 21.66 20.19 -8.64
CA ALA A 72 22.26 19.65 -7.42
C ALA A 72 21.19 19.16 -6.41
N VAL A 73 20.17 19.98 -6.14
CA VAL A 73 19.06 19.56 -5.24
C VAL A 73 18.27 18.40 -5.80
N SER A 74 18.05 18.36 -7.12
CA SER A 74 17.36 17.24 -7.75
C SER A 74 18.20 15.95 -7.68
N ALA A 75 19.51 16.05 -7.91
CA ALA A 75 20.44 14.94 -7.79
C ALA A 75 20.52 14.40 -6.36
N GLU A 76 20.54 15.30 -5.36
CA GLU A 76 20.51 14.92 -3.94
C GLU A 76 19.26 14.13 -3.59
N ARG A 77 18.07 14.60 -3.98
CA ARG A 77 16.80 13.89 -3.76
C ARG A 77 16.75 12.52 -4.45
N ILE A 78 17.29 12.43 -5.66
CA ILE A 78 17.38 11.15 -6.39
C ILE A 78 18.35 10.21 -5.65
N ASN A 79 19.50 10.74 -5.24
CA ASN A 79 20.51 9.97 -4.53
C ASN A 79 20.00 9.48 -3.16
N GLU A 80 19.23 10.29 -2.45
CA GLU A 80 18.58 9.90 -1.19
C GLU A 80 17.71 8.64 -1.36
N VAL A 81 16.94 8.57 -2.46
CA VAL A 81 16.11 7.39 -2.76
C VAL A 81 16.96 6.20 -3.20
N ILE A 82 17.96 6.42 -4.06
CA ILE A 82 18.83 5.34 -4.57
C ILE A 82 19.71 4.75 -3.46
N SER A 83 20.18 5.61 -2.55
CA SER A 83 21.06 5.24 -1.44
C SER A 83 20.30 4.73 -0.22
N ALA A 84 18.96 4.78 -0.23
CA ALA A 84 18.15 4.30 0.88
C ALA A 84 18.40 2.79 1.08
N GLU A 85 18.88 2.42 2.25
CA GLU A 85 19.07 1.02 2.61
C GLU A 85 17.71 0.35 2.84
N LYS A 86 17.57 -0.86 2.34
CA LYS A 86 16.37 -1.67 2.58
C LYS A 86 16.38 -2.12 4.03
N SER A 87 15.35 -1.77 4.78
CA SER A 87 15.20 -2.18 6.18
C SER A 87 15.00 -3.69 6.34
N ILE A 88 14.42 -4.35 5.33
CA ILE A 88 14.17 -5.79 5.31
C ILE A 88 14.85 -6.39 4.10
N THR A 89 15.74 -7.34 4.34
CA THR A 89 16.48 -8.10 3.31
C THR A 89 16.40 -9.58 3.62
N ASP A 90 16.42 -10.39 2.57
CA ASP A 90 16.51 -11.83 2.72
C ASP A 90 17.92 -12.23 3.16
N LYS A 91 18.03 -13.26 4.01
CA LYS A 91 19.31 -13.86 4.36
C LYS A 91 19.93 -14.52 3.12
N PRO A 92 21.26 -14.61 3.00
CA PRO A 92 21.91 -15.25 1.84
C PRO A 92 21.52 -16.71 1.64
N ASP A 93 21.16 -17.40 2.72
CA ASP A 93 20.76 -18.80 2.80
C ASP A 93 19.26 -18.97 3.13
N ALA A 94 18.45 -17.94 2.87
CA ALA A 94 17.01 -17.98 3.13
C ALA A 94 16.36 -19.15 2.38
N ALA A 95 15.56 -19.93 3.11
CA ALA A 95 14.79 -21.03 2.57
C ALA A 95 13.58 -20.55 1.74
N THR A 96 12.89 -21.48 1.13
CA THR A 96 11.59 -21.23 0.47
C THR A 96 10.55 -22.18 1.02
N PHE A 97 9.31 -21.69 1.18
CA PHE A 97 8.20 -22.57 1.51
C PHE A 97 7.80 -23.42 0.30
N ASP A 98 7.58 -24.70 0.53
CA ASP A 98 6.86 -25.53 -0.43
C ASP A 98 5.36 -25.43 -0.15
N LYS A 99 4.67 -24.68 -1.00
CA LYS A 99 3.22 -24.43 -0.87
C LYS A 99 2.38 -25.73 -0.84
N ALA A 100 2.86 -26.81 -1.45
CA ALA A 100 2.11 -28.05 -1.52
C ALA A 100 2.10 -28.80 -0.16
N SER A 101 3.22 -28.77 0.55
CA SER A 101 3.38 -29.44 1.84
C SER A 101 3.03 -28.57 3.04
N LEU A 102 2.91 -27.24 2.85
CA LEU A 102 2.64 -26.28 3.91
C LEU A 102 1.20 -26.41 4.43
N ARG A 103 1.04 -26.50 5.75
CA ARG A 103 -0.27 -26.43 6.41
C ARG A 103 -0.73 -24.99 6.57
N GLY A 104 0.18 -24.10 7.01
CA GLY A 104 -0.03 -22.68 7.18
C GLY A 104 -0.37 -22.27 8.62
N ASP A 105 -0.01 -23.06 9.63
CA ASP A 105 -0.17 -22.67 11.05
C ASP A 105 0.73 -21.46 11.34
N VAL A 106 0.14 -20.34 11.77
CA VAL A 106 0.86 -19.10 12.10
C VAL A 106 0.98 -18.96 13.60
N THR A 107 2.19 -18.93 14.13
CA THR A 107 2.43 -18.80 15.58
C THR A 107 3.18 -17.50 15.87
N PHE A 108 2.65 -16.71 16.79
CA PHE A 108 3.33 -15.60 17.45
C PHE A 108 3.89 -16.12 18.77
N ASP A 109 5.20 -15.98 18.95
CA ASP A 109 5.92 -16.44 20.13
C ASP A 109 6.63 -15.25 20.80
N HIS A 110 6.05 -14.75 21.89
CA HIS A 110 6.52 -13.59 22.68
C HIS A 110 6.86 -12.36 21.81
N VAL A 111 6.00 -12.06 20.84
CA VAL A 111 6.25 -10.98 19.86
C VAL A 111 6.03 -9.61 20.49
N SER A 112 7.07 -8.79 20.48
CA SER A 112 6.99 -7.35 20.72
C SER A 112 7.41 -6.60 19.46
N PHE A 113 6.76 -5.46 19.21
CA PHE A 113 7.05 -4.66 18.03
C PHE A 113 6.95 -3.16 18.30
N ARG A 114 7.96 -2.42 17.81
CA ARG A 114 8.04 -0.98 17.82
C ARG A 114 8.43 -0.47 16.42
N TYR A 115 7.74 0.57 15.94
CA TYR A 115 8.15 1.24 14.70
C TYR A 115 9.50 1.93 14.86
N PRO A 116 10.32 2.03 13.80
CA PRO A 116 11.70 2.55 13.89
C PRO A 116 11.85 3.89 14.62
N ASP A 117 10.91 4.82 14.45
CA ASP A 117 10.96 6.16 15.04
C ASP A 117 10.09 6.33 16.30
N ALA A 118 9.48 5.23 16.78
CA ALA A 118 8.62 5.26 17.95
C ALA A 118 9.43 5.08 19.24
N LYS A 119 8.95 5.68 20.34
CA LYS A 119 9.55 5.53 21.68
C LYS A 119 8.98 4.34 22.44
N GLU A 120 7.78 3.91 22.13
CA GLU A 120 7.01 2.88 22.84
C GLU A 120 6.65 1.73 21.90
N ASP A 121 6.51 0.55 22.47
CA ASP A 121 6.07 -0.62 21.72
C ASP A 121 4.58 -0.51 21.38
N VAL A 122 4.25 -0.85 20.14
CA VAL A 122 2.86 -0.92 19.67
C VAL A 122 2.24 -2.28 20.01
N LEU A 123 3.07 -3.31 20.05
CA LEU A 123 2.71 -4.67 20.49
C LEU A 123 3.71 -5.14 21.53
N THR A 124 3.23 -5.79 22.59
CA THR A 124 4.05 -6.27 23.68
C THR A 124 3.62 -7.69 24.07
N ASP A 125 4.56 -8.62 23.99
CA ASP A 125 4.41 -10.00 24.47
C ASP A 125 3.19 -10.73 23.89
N ILE A 126 3.04 -10.71 22.58
CA ILE A 126 1.94 -11.34 21.85
C ILE A 126 2.24 -12.83 21.67
N CYS A 127 1.39 -13.68 22.25
CA CYS A 127 1.50 -15.14 22.17
C CYS A 127 0.17 -15.78 21.76
N PHE A 128 0.09 -16.33 20.55
CA PHE A 128 -1.02 -17.17 20.09
C PHE A 128 -0.66 -17.93 18.82
N THR A 129 -1.46 -18.95 18.49
CA THR A 129 -1.36 -19.68 17.22
C THR A 129 -2.69 -19.62 16.48
N ALA A 130 -2.66 -19.21 15.21
CA ALA A 130 -3.75 -19.36 14.25
C ALA A 130 -3.49 -20.62 13.42
N LYS A 131 -4.43 -21.59 13.44
CA LYS A 131 -4.25 -22.90 12.83
C LYS A 131 -4.88 -22.99 11.44
N ALA A 132 -4.32 -23.84 10.62
CA ALA A 132 -4.90 -24.21 9.34
C ALA A 132 -6.30 -24.82 9.52
N GLY A 133 -7.24 -24.45 8.66
CA GLY A 133 -8.65 -24.86 8.74
C GLY A 133 -9.47 -24.08 9.76
N GLU A 134 -8.86 -23.13 10.52
CA GLU A 134 -9.55 -22.31 11.51
C GLU A 134 -9.59 -20.83 11.07
N THR A 135 -10.65 -20.13 11.47
CA THR A 135 -10.74 -18.68 11.40
C THR A 135 -10.35 -18.06 12.73
N THR A 136 -9.23 -17.37 12.76
CA THR A 136 -8.79 -16.57 13.91
C THR A 136 -9.15 -15.11 13.70
N ALA A 137 -9.96 -14.54 14.58
CA ALA A 137 -10.32 -13.13 14.55
C ALA A 137 -9.48 -12.33 15.55
N VAL A 138 -9.11 -11.10 15.17
CA VAL A 138 -8.43 -10.15 16.06
C VAL A 138 -9.34 -8.94 16.24
N ILE A 139 -9.70 -8.61 17.48
CA ILE A 139 -10.54 -7.48 17.83
C ILE A 139 -9.91 -6.64 18.93
N GLY A 140 -10.29 -5.39 19.04
CA GLY A 140 -9.82 -4.45 20.07
C GLY A 140 -10.17 -3.02 19.72
N SER A 141 -9.90 -2.08 20.61
CA SER A 141 -10.13 -0.65 20.41
C SER A 141 -9.32 -0.08 19.23
N THR A 142 -9.70 1.10 18.77
CA THR A 142 -8.90 1.82 17.76
C THR A 142 -7.53 2.14 18.37
N GLY A 143 -6.45 1.87 17.62
CA GLY A 143 -5.08 2.07 18.12
C GLY A 143 -4.50 0.91 18.93
N SER A 144 -5.24 -0.19 19.17
CA SER A 144 -4.73 -1.35 19.95
C SER A 144 -3.67 -2.20 19.23
N GLY A 145 -3.24 -1.85 18.01
CA GLY A 145 -2.18 -2.58 17.31
C GLY A 145 -2.64 -3.65 16.31
N LYS A 146 -3.96 -3.79 16.04
CA LYS A 146 -4.51 -4.84 15.14
C LYS A 146 -3.91 -4.87 13.74
N SER A 147 -3.90 -3.73 13.05
CA SER A 147 -3.31 -3.62 11.71
C SER A 147 -1.80 -3.82 11.73
N THR A 148 -1.12 -3.41 12.80
CA THR A 148 0.30 -3.70 13.01
C THR A 148 0.52 -5.20 13.10
N LEU A 149 -0.25 -5.90 13.93
CA LEU A 149 -0.14 -7.35 14.12
C LEU A 149 -0.27 -8.11 12.80
N ILE A 150 -1.31 -7.81 12.00
CA ILE A 150 -1.54 -8.53 10.74
C ILE A 150 -0.46 -8.20 9.68
N ASN A 151 0.12 -7.01 9.71
CA ASN A 151 1.18 -6.57 8.79
C ASN A 151 2.57 -7.16 9.13
N LEU A 152 2.76 -7.72 10.33
CA LEU A 152 3.97 -8.44 10.67
C LEU A 152 4.03 -9.83 10.01
N ILE A 153 2.89 -10.47 9.71
CA ILE A 153 2.85 -11.82 9.12
C ILE A 153 3.48 -11.85 7.71
N PRO A 154 3.15 -10.93 6.77
CA PRO A 154 3.84 -10.85 5.49
C PRO A 154 5.23 -10.20 5.58
N ARG A 155 5.73 -9.95 6.80
CA ARG A 155 7.04 -9.37 7.07
C ARG A 155 7.23 -8.00 6.41
N PHE A 156 6.23 -7.10 6.53
CA PHE A 156 6.42 -5.69 6.15
C PHE A 156 7.31 -4.96 7.15
N PHE A 157 7.46 -5.53 8.33
CA PHE A 157 8.38 -5.13 9.39
C PHE A 157 8.91 -6.38 10.09
N ASP A 158 10.14 -6.36 10.56
CA ASP A 158 10.67 -7.39 11.45
C ASP A 158 10.28 -7.08 12.89
N VAL A 159 9.98 -8.11 13.66
CA VAL A 159 9.64 -7.99 15.08
C VAL A 159 10.84 -7.47 15.88
N THR A 160 10.58 -6.70 16.95
CA THR A 160 11.63 -6.19 17.85
C THR A 160 12.13 -7.28 18.78
N GLU A 161 11.19 -8.09 19.30
CA GLU A 161 11.48 -9.24 20.18
C GLU A 161 10.57 -10.40 19.79
N GLY A 162 10.98 -11.63 20.12
CA GLY A 162 10.24 -12.83 19.80
C GLY A 162 10.36 -13.27 18.36
N SER A 163 9.42 -14.10 17.93
CA SER A 163 9.39 -14.64 16.56
C SER A 163 7.97 -14.88 16.04
N ILE A 164 7.82 -14.80 14.72
CA ILE A 164 6.61 -15.26 14.01
C ILE A 164 7.03 -16.44 13.16
N THR A 165 6.35 -17.58 13.35
CA THR A 165 6.65 -18.78 12.59
C THR A 165 5.45 -19.25 11.78
N ILE A 166 5.73 -19.85 10.61
CA ILE A 166 4.74 -20.58 9.80
C ILE A 166 5.17 -22.04 9.79
N ASP A 167 4.32 -22.93 10.31
CA ASP A 167 4.61 -24.36 10.49
C ASP A 167 5.96 -24.60 11.22
N GLY A 168 6.29 -23.74 12.20
CA GLY A 168 7.52 -23.80 13.00
C GLY A 168 8.75 -23.16 12.35
N THR A 169 8.66 -22.68 11.11
CA THR A 169 9.74 -21.95 10.43
C THR A 169 9.59 -20.45 10.63
N ASP A 170 10.63 -19.78 11.15
CA ASP A 170 10.63 -18.33 11.33
C ASP A 170 10.53 -17.62 9.96
N ILE A 171 9.63 -16.64 9.86
CA ILE A 171 9.43 -15.87 8.61
C ILE A 171 10.67 -15.08 8.20
N ARG A 172 11.64 -14.86 9.11
CA ARG A 172 12.92 -14.20 8.82
C ARG A 172 13.94 -15.14 8.15
N ASP A 173 13.70 -16.46 8.18
CA ASP A 173 14.57 -17.47 7.62
C ASP A 173 14.16 -17.92 6.22
N VAL A 174 13.07 -17.36 5.70
CA VAL A 174 12.59 -17.62 4.33
C VAL A 174 12.68 -16.36 3.48
N THR A 175 12.69 -16.54 2.16
CA THR A 175 12.68 -15.41 1.23
C THR A 175 11.32 -14.69 1.29
N GLN A 176 11.34 -13.35 1.20
CA GLN A 176 10.11 -12.55 1.17
C GLN A 176 9.19 -12.98 0.02
N HIS A 177 9.77 -13.32 -1.13
CA HIS A 177 9.00 -13.82 -2.28
C HIS A 177 8.20 -15.07 -1.92
N SER A 178 8.84 -16.08 -1.34
CA SER A 178 8.19 -17.32 -0.92
C SER A 178 7.14 -17.10 0.18
N LEU A 179 7.42 -16.23 1.15
CA LEU A 179 6.46 -15.83 2.19
C LEU A 179 5.24 -15.16 1.59
N HIS A 180 5.45 -14.24 0.64
CA HIS A 180 4.35 -13.58 -0.04
C HIS A 180 3.55 -14.55 -0.91
N ASP A 181 4.15 -15.56 -1.52
CA ASP A 181 3.43 -16.57 -2.34
C ASP A 181 2.41 -17.38 -1.52
N VAL A 182 2.72 -17.67 -0.26
CA VAL A 182 1.85 -18.44 0.62
C VAL A 182 0.88 -17.58 1.41
N THR A 183 1.02 -16.24 1.39
CA THR A 183 0.13 -15.30 2.07
C THR A 183 -0.71 -14.50 1.09
N GLY A 184 -1.96 -14.22 1.42
CA GLY A 184 -2.86 -13.34 0.69
C GLY A 184 -3.42 -12.25 1.61
N LEU A 185 -2.92 -11.02 1.48
CA LEU A 185 -3.35 -9.89 2.29
C LEU A 185 -4.39 -9.04 1.57
N VAL A 186 -5.49 -8.77 2.24
CA VAL A 186 -6.49 -7.77 1.86
C VAL A 186 -6.45 -6.63 2.85
N SER A 187 -5.94 -5.49 2.43
CA SER A 187 -5.83 -4.30 3.26
C SER A 187 -7.19 -3.64 3.54
N GLN A 188 -7.25 -2.83 4.59
CA GLN A 188 -8.44 -2.09 5.01
C GLN A 188 -9.04 -1.24 3.88
N LYS A 189 -8.20 -0.62 3.06
CA LYS A 189 -8.63 0.11 1.87
C LYS A 189 -8.25 -0.67 0.62
N GLY A 190 -9.25 -1.12 -0.13
CA GLY A 190 -9.04 -1.76 -1.42
C GLY A 190 -8.34 -0.84 -2.42
N VAL A 191 -7.19 -1.30 -2.93
CA VAL A 191 -6.41 -0.59 -3.95
C VAL A 191 -6.50 -1.34 -5.27
N LEU A 192 -6.92 -0.63 -6.33
CA LEU A 192 -6.96 -1.16 -7.68
C LEU A 192 -5.97 -0.43 -8.57
N PHE A 193 -5.38 -1.17 -9.49
CA PHE A 193 -4.48 -0.65 -10.50
C PHE A 193 -5.23 -0.27 -11.78
N SER A 194 -4.68 0.66 -12.55
CA SER A 194 -5.18 0.94 -13.89
C SER A 194 -5.04 -0.30 -14.79
N GLY A 195 -6.09 -0.59 -15.55
CA GLY A 195 -6.18 -1.80 -16.37
C GLY A 195 -7.63 -2.25 -16.53
N THR A 196 -7.89 -3.53 -16.44
CA THR A 196 -9.22 -4.11 -16.47
C THR A 196 -9.60 -4.73 -15.13
N ILE A 197 -10.86 -5.10 -14.92
CA ILE A 197 -11.29 -5.88 -13.77
C ILE A 197 -10.50 -7.18 -13.71
N ASP A 198 -10.40 -7.88 -14.83
CA ASP A 198 -9.63 -9.12 -14.97
C ASP A 198 -8.18 -8.96 -14.52
N SER A 199 -7.44 -7.98 -15.10
CA SER A 199 -6.05 -7.72 -14.74
C SER A 199 -5.86 -7.38 -13.26
N ASN A 200 -6.88 -6.83 -12.60
CA ASN A 200 -6.86 -6.58 -11.18
C ASN A 200 -7.07 -7.84 -10.34
N ILE A 201 -7.90 -8.78 -10.78
CA ILE A 201 -8.13 -10.06 -10.09
C ILE A 201 -6.89 -10.95 -10.17
N ILE A 202 -6.30 -11.07 -11.36
CA ILE A 202 -5.11 -11.91 -11.58
C ILE A 202 -3.81 -11.30 -11.05
N PHE A 203 -3.84 -10.06 -10.59
CA PHE A 203 -2.64 -9.41 -10.07
C PHE A 203 -2.05 -10.16 -8.88
N GLY A 204 -0.91 -10.81 -9.07
CA GLY A 204 -0.29 -11.72 -8.11
C GLY A 204 -0.73 -13.19 -8.24
N ALA A 205 -1.48 -13.53 -9.29
CA ALA A 205 -1.89 -14.88 -9.64
C ALA A 205 -1.69 -15.11 -11.15
N GLU A 206 -0.50 -14.86 -11.67
CA GLU A 206 -0.17 -14.79 -13.11
C GLU A 206 -0.61 -16.01 -13.93
N ASN A 207 -0.76 -17.18 -13.28
CA ASN A 207 -1.19 -18.43 -13.93
C ASN A 207 -2.64 -18.79 -13.62
N ALA A 208 -3.48 -17.86 -13.15
CA ALA A 208 -4.89 -18.12 -12.90
C ALA A 208 -5.63 -18.30 -14.24
N ASP A 209 -6.37 -19.39 -14.35
CA ASP A 209 -7.26 -19.65 -15.47
C ASP A 209 -8.60 -18.90 -15.29
N ASP A 210 -9.38 -18.85 -16.36
CA ASP A 210 -10.70 -18.20 -16.38
C ASP A 210 -11.64 -18.75 -15.30
N GLU A 211 -11.56 -20.04 -14.99
CA GLU A 211 -12.38 -20.69 -13.97
C GLU A 211 -12.02 -20.16 -12.58
N THR A 212 -10.73 -20.05 -12.27
CA THR A 212 -10.23 -19.47 -11.02
C THR A 212 -10.67 -18.02 -10.86
N ILE A 213 -10.61 -17.21 -11.93
CA ILE A 213 -11.03 -15.82 -11.93
C ILE A 213 -12.52 -15.69 -11.63
N ARG A 214 -13.35 -16.50 -12.29
CA ARG A 214 -14.81 -16.53 -12.08
C ARG A 214 -15.16 -16.98 -10.68
N LEU A 215 -14.55 -18.05 -10.19
CA LEU A 215 -14.74 -18.53 -8.83
C LEU A 215 -14.35 -17.48 -7.78
N ALA A 216 -13.21 -16.80 -7.97
CA ALA A 216 -12.78 -15.73 -7.08
C ALA A 216 -13.76 -14.55 -7.09
N ALA A 217 -14.31 -14.20 -8.27
CA ALA A 217 -15.35 -13.17 -8.38
C ALA A 217 -16.66 -13.59 -7.71
N GLU A 218 -17.05 -14.85 -7.80
CA GLU A 218 -18.25 -15.40 -7.17
C GLU A 218 -18.10 -15.39 -5.64
N ILE A 219 -17.04 -15.95 -5.11
CA ILE A 219 -16.77 -16.00 -3.66
C ILE A 219 -16.72 -14.58 -3.08
N SER A 220 -16.05 -13.65 -3.75
CA SER A 220 -15.96 -12.23 -3.33
C SER A 220 -17.26 -11.43 -3.51
N GLN A 221 -18.33 -12.06 -4.03
CA GLN A 221 -19.60 -11.42 -4.36
C GLN A 221 -19.43 -10.29 -5.40
N SER A 222 -18.46 -10.45 -6.32
CA SER A 222 -18.17 -9.46 -7.37
C SER A 222 -18.91 -9.72 -8.67
N SER A 223 -19.34 -10.95 -8.94
CA SER A 223 -19.92 -11.38 -10.23
C SER A 223 -21.11 -10.53 -10.65
N GLU A 224 -22.04 -10.23 -9.75
CA GLU A 224 -23.26 -9.45 -10.06
C GLU A 224 -22.91 -8.06 -10.63
N PHE A 225 -22.00 -7.32 -10.01
CA PHE A 225 -21.64 -6.01 -10.53
C PHE A 225 -20.74 -6.09 -11.76
N ILE A 226 -19.89 -7.12 -11.88
CA ILE A 226 -19.06 -7.35 -13.09
C ILE A 226 -19.96 -7.60 -14.28
N ASP A 227 -20.94 -8.49 -14.14
CA ASP A 227 -21.88 -8.83 -15.22
C ASP A 227 -22.79 -7.65 -15.62
N SER A 228 -23.02 -6.70 -14.71
CA SER A 228 -23.75 -5.47 -15.01
C SER A 228 -22.95 -4.47 -15.85
N LYS A 229 -21.64 -4.65 -16.00
CA LYS A 229 -20.78 -3.77 -16.79
C LYS A 229 -20.81 -4.11 -18.26
N PRO A 230 -20.74 -3.11 -19.20
CA PRO A 230 -20.76 -3.34 -20.64
C PRO A 230 -19.69 -4.32 -21.13
N GLN A 231 -18.46 -4.22 -20.59
CA GLN A 231 -17.32 -5.05 -20.98
C GLN A 231 -17.00 -6.16 -19.95
N LYS A 232 -17.84 -6.34 -18.93
CA LYS A 232 -17.69 -7.36 -17.89
C LYS A 232 -16.28 -7.35 -17.27
N TYR A 233 -15.55 -8.48 -17.37
CA TYR A 233 -14.19 -8.61 -16.86
C TYR A 233 -13.18 -7.70 -17.57
N ASN A 234 -13.43 -7.32 -18.83
CA ASN A 234 -12.61 -6.39 -19.60
C ASN A 234 -12.94 -4.91 -19.33
N GLU A 235 -13.91 -4.63 -18.43
CA GLU A 235 -14.26 -3.26 -18.08
C GLU A 235 -13.05 -2.51 -17.51
N PRO A 236 -12.74 -1.30 -18.04
CA PRO A 236 -11.57 -0.56 -17.62
C PRO A 236 -11.70 -0.04 -16.20
N VAL A 237 -10.61 -0.18 -15.44
CA VAL A 237 -10.42 0.36 -14.10
C VAL A 237 -9.43 1.52 -14.19
N SER A 238 -9.86 2.71 -13.77
CA SER A 238 -9.00 3.90 -13.71
C SER A 238 -7.96 3.77 -12.61
N GLN A 239 -6.89 4.57 -12.67
CA GLN A 239 -5.87 4.63 -11.63
C GLN A 239 -6.48 4.84 -10.24
N GLY A 240 -6.15 3.96 -9.29
CA GLY A 240 -6.74 3.95 -7.95
C GLY A 240 -8.23 3.58 -7.92
N GLY A 241 -8.79 3.07 -9.03
CA GLY A 241 -10.19 2.64 -9.11
C GLY A 241 -11.19 3.77 -8.91
N THR A 242 -10.92 5.00 -9.38
CA THR A 242 -11.80 6.15 -9.15
C THR A 242 -13.18 6.00 -9.77
N ASN A 243 -13.33 5.12 -10.76
CA ASN A 243 -14.60 4.78 -11.43
C ASN A 243 -15.34 3.59 -10.80
N VAL A 244 -14.88 3.10 -9.63
CA VAL A 244 -15.45 1.95 -8.92
C VAL A 244 -15.80 2.37 -7.49
N SER A 245 -16.94 1.93 -6.96
CA SER A 245 -17.35 2.26 -5.59
C SER A 245 -16.44 1.62 -4.53
N GLY A 246 -16.42 2.15 -3.31
CA GLY A 246 -15.58 1.62 -2.21
C GLY A 246 -15.83 0.14 -1.93
N GLY A 247 -17.08 -0.29 -1.86
CA GLY A 247 -17.45 -1.68 -1.66
C GLY A 247 -17.08 -2.59 -2.84
N GLN A 248 -17.15 -2.07 -4.08
CA GLN A 248 -16.68 -2.80 -5.27
C GLN A 248 -15.17 -2.95 -5.28
N LYS A 249 -14.41 -1.90 -4.93
CA LYS A 249 -12.95 -1.98 -4.77
C LYS A 249 -12.56 -3.04 -3.76
N GLN A 250 -13.24 -3.06 -2.63
CA GLN A 250 -12.95 -4.01 -1.56
C GLN A 250 -13.22 -5.44 -2.02
N ARG A 251 -14.36 -5.69 -2.68
CA ARG A 251 -14.69 -7.02 -3.24
C ARG A 251 -13.68 -7.48 -4.29
N LEU A 252 -13.23 -6.60 -5.19
CA LEU A 252 -12.19 -6.94 -6.17
C LEU A 252 -10.82 -7.20 -5.50
N SER A 253 -10.49 -6.50 -4.42
CA SER A 253 -9.28 -6.78 -3.64
C SER A 253 -9.36 -8.14 -2.94
N ILE A 254 -10.54 -8.52 -2.46
CA ILE A 254 -10.80 -9.86 -1.92
C ILE A 254 -10.71 -10.92 -3.02
N ALA A 255 -11.31 -10.68 -4.21
CA ALA A 255 -11.19 -11.58 -5.35
C ALA A 255 -9.73 -11.83 -5.75
N ARG A 256 -8.89 -10.78 -5.76
CA ARG A 256 -7.45 -10.88 -6.01
C ARG A 256 -6.75 -11.83 -5.04
N ALA A 257 -7.06 -11.71 -3.74
CA ALA A 257 -6.48 -12.58 -2.72
C ALA A 257 -6.95 -14.03 -2.89
N ILE A 258 -8.21 -14.24 -3.26
CA ILE A 258 -8.77 -15.59 -3.50
C ILE A 258 -8.16 -16.22 -4.75
N ALA A 259 -8.02 -15.47 -5.86
CA ALA A 259 -7.46 -15.96 -7.11
C ALA A 259 -6.02 -16.48 -6.95
N LYS A 260 -5.26 -15.91 -6.01
CA LYS A 260 -3.90 -16.34 -5.65
C LYS A 260 -3.85 -17.72 -4.99
N LYS A 261 -4.95 -18.18 -4.38
CA LYS A 261 -5.08 -19.46 -3.64
C LYS A 261 -3.95 -19.60 -2.59
N PRO A 262 -3.74 -18.62 -1.68
CA PRO A 262 -2.70 -18.71 -0.67
C PRO A 262 -3.04 -19.76 0.40
N LYS A 263 -2.07 -20.12 1.25
CA LYS A 263 -2.29 -20.96 2.44
C LYS A 263 -2.77 -20.16 3.65
N ILE A 264 -2.47 -18.86 3.67
CA ILE A 264 -2.80 -17.96 4.77
C ILE A 264 -3.50 -16.74 4.18
N TYR A 265 -4.78 -16.55 4.56
CA TYR A 265 -5.57 -15.37 4.20
C TYR A 265 -5.55 -14.37 5.35
N LEU A 266 -5.23 -13.12 5.03
CA LEU A 266 -5.12 -12.02 5.97
C LEU A 266 -6.10 -10.92 5.56
N PHE A 267 -7.10 -10.64 6.40
CA PHE A 267 -8.11 -9.61 6.14
C PHE A 267 -7.99 -8.49 7.18
N ASP A 268 -7.47 -7.33 6.80
CA ASP A 268 -7.38 -6.16 7.68
C ASP A 268 -8.64 -5.30 7.54
N ASP A 269 -9.62 -5.47 8.43
CA ASP A 269 -10.91 -4.76 8.48
C ASP A 269 -11.62 -4.67 7.11
N SER A 270 -11.40 -5.69 6.28
CA SER A 270 -11.75 -5.68 4.85
C SER A 270 -13.25 -5.80 4.60
N PHE A 271 -14.05 -6.15 5.60
CA PHE A 271 -15.49 -6.35 5.50
C PHE A 271 -16.28 -5.09 5.90
N SER A 272 -15.65 -4.11 6.56
CA SER A 272 -16.31 -2.91 7.08
C SER A 272 -16.88 -2.00 5.99
N ALA A 273 -16.30 -2.03 4.78
CA ALA A 273 -16.76 -1.26 3.64
C ALA A 273 -17.96 -1.90 2.90
N LEU A 274 -18.37 -3.10 3.30
CA LEU A 274 -19.48 -3.85 2.69
C LEU A 274 -20.79 -3.59 3.44
N ASP A 275 -21.90 -3.65 2.71
CA ASP A 275 -23.21 -3.73 3.34
C ASP A 275 -23.41 -5.08 4.05
N PHE A 276 -24.27 -5.10 5.06
CA PHE A 276 -24.48 -6.26 5.93
C PHE A 276 -24.85 -7.53 5.15
N LYS A 277 -25.70 -7.42 4.11
CA LYS A 277 -26.15 -8.58 3.33
C LYS A 277 -24.99 -9.17 2.51
N THR A 278 -24.18 -8.32 1.89
CA THR A 278 -23.00 -8.73 1.12
C THR A 278 -21.93 -9.33 2.03
N ASP A 279 -21.66 -8.73 3.21
CA ASP A 279 -20.72 -9.26 4.20
C ASP A 279 -21.07 -10.68 4.65
N VAL A 280 -22.35 -10.93 5.02
CA VAL A 280 -22.80 -12.27 5.42
C VAL A 280 -22.65 -13.30 4.31
N LYS A 281 -23.06 -12.95 3.07
CA LYS A 281 -22.93 -13.84 1.90
C LYS A 281 -21.46 -14.18 1.60
N LEU A 282 -20.60 -13.17 1.64
CA LEU A 282 -19.19 -13.32 1.34
C LEU A 282 -18.51 -14.23 2.36
N ARG A 283 -18.73 -13.99 3.67
CA ARG A 283 -18.15 -14.84 4.73
C ARG A 283 -18.65 -16.29 4.62
N LYS A 284 -19.92 -16.49 4.28
CA LYS A 284 -20.44 -17.83 4.02
C LYS A 284 -19.74 -18.46 2.83
N ALA A 285 -19.60 -17.73 1.71
CA ALA A 285 -18.91 -18.23 0.52
C ALA A 285 -17.43 -18.54 0.78
N LEU A 286 -16.74 -17.73 1.61
CA LEU A 286 -15.37 -18.03 2.06
C LEU A 286 -15.34 -19.37 2.84
N ALA A 287 -16.22 -19.56 3.83
CA ALA A 287 -16.28 -20.78 4.63
C ALA A 287 -16.63 -22.03 3.79
N ASP A 288 -17.50 -21.86 2.78
CA ASP A 288 -17.97 -22.98 1.94
C ASP A 288 -16.93 -23.37 0.85
N ASN A 289 -15.97 -22.50 0.51
CA ASN A 289 -15.05 -22.71 -0.63
C ASN A 289 -13.56 -22.71 -0.24
N ILE A 290 -13.19 -22.16 0.90
CA ILE A 290 -11.80 -22.09 1.35
C ILE A 290 -11.62 -23.04 2.52
N HIS A 291 -10.98 -24.18 2.23
CA HIS A 291 -10.70 -25.23 3.18
C HIS A 291 -9.17 -25.40 3.34
N ASP A 292 -8.74 -25.98 4.45
CA ASP A 292 -7.33 -26.31 4.72
C ASP A 292 -6.38 -25.10 4.63
N CYS A 293 -6.89 -23.89 4.88
CA CYS A 293 -6.14 -22.63 4.90
C CYS A 293 -6.34 -21.93 6.25
N THR A 294 -5.36 -21.15 6.64
CA THR A 294 -5.47 -20.28 7.82
C THR A 294 -6.14 -18.96 7.42
N ILE A 295 -7.19 -18.59 8.13
CA ILE A 295 -7.87 -17.31 7.92
C ILE A 295 -7.68 -16.44 9.17
N ILE A 296 -7.05 -15.27 9.00
CA ILE A 296 -6.88 -14.28 10.06
C ILE A 296 -7.66 -13.02 9.67
N ILE A 297 -8.62 -12.64 10.50
CA ILE A 297 -9.52 -11.49 10.26
C ILE A 297 -9.31 -10.46 11.35
N VAL A 298 -8.81 -9.29 11.00
CA VAL A 298 -8.92 -8.11 11.87
C VAL A 298 -10.29 -7.50 11.65
N ALA A 299 -11.04 -7.32 12.72
CA ALA A 299 -12.38 -6.73 12.66
C ALA A 299 -12.58 -5.65 13.71
N GLN A 300 -13.41 -4.67 13.36
CA GLN A 300 -13.92 -3.66 14.30
C GLN A 300 -15.34 -4.00 14.79
N ARG A 301 -16.05 -4.89 14.08
CA ARG A 301 -17.43 -5.27 14.40
C ARG A 301 -17.49 -6.67 14.98
N ILE A 302 -18.16 -6.80 16.13
CA ILE A 302 -18.42 -8.10 16.77
C ILE A 302 -19.20 -9.03 15.83
N SER A 303 -20.18 -8.52 15.09
CA SER A 303 -21.00 -9.30 14.15
C SER A 303 -20.16 -10.02 13.08
N THR A 304 -18.99 -9.51 12.76
CA THR A 304 -18.07 -10.11 11.77
C THR A 304 -17.38 -11.37 12.34
N ILE A 305 -17.16 -11.43 13.64
CA ILE A 305 -16.30 -12.43 14.29
C ILE A 305 -17.05 -13.41 15.20
N LEU A 306 -18.38 -13.32 15.30
CA LEU A 306 -19.19 -14.18 16.18
C LEU A 306 -18.97 -15.68 15.98
N ASN A 307 -18.68 -16.09 14.75
CA ASN A 307 -18.49 -17.49 14.36
C ASN A 307 -17.02 -17.86 14.14
N ALA A 308 -16.08 -17.00 14.54
CA ALA A 308 -14.66 -17.35 14.49
C ALA A 308 -14.36 -18.47 15.50
N ASP A 309 -13.49 -19.39 15.09
CA ASP A 309 -13.04 -20.51 15.94
C ASP A 309 -12.22 -20.02 17.12
N LYS A 310 -11.48 -18.92 16.88
CA LYS A 310 -10.65 -18.26 17.89
C LYS A 310 -10.75 -16.76 17.74
N ILE A 311 -10.91 -16.04 18.85
CA ILE A 311 -10.90 -14.59 18.92
C ILE A 311 -9.76 -14.17 19.83
N VAL A 312 -8.88 -13.33 19.33
CA VAL A 312 -7.80 -12.67 20.07
C VAL A 312 -8.24 -11.23 20.35
N VAL A 313 -8.35 -10.88 21.61
CA VAL A 313 -8.74 -9.53 22.04
C VAL A 313 -7.47 -8.74 22.36
N LEU A 314 -7.24 -7.67 21.62
CA LEU A 314 -6.12 -6.75 21.85
C LEU A 314 -6.57 -5.51 22.61
N ASP A 315 -5.83 -5.17 23.65
CA ASP A 315 -5.99 -3.93 24.40
C ASP A 315 -4.62 -3.34 24.70
N GLU A 316 -4.43 -2.05 24.34
CA GLU A 316 -3.17 -1.31 24.52
C GLU A 316 -1.91 -2.12 24.11
N GLY A 317 -1.97 -2.78 22.95
CA GLY A 317 -0.84 -3.55 22.42
C GLY A 317 -0.59 -4.91 23.08
N ARG A 318 -1.47 -5.37 23.97
CA ARG A 318 -1.37 -6.67 24.68
C ARG A 318 -2.59 -7.53 24.42
N ILE A 319 -2.45 -8.83 24.65
CA ILE A 319 -3.59 -9.75 24.59
C ILE A 319 -4.35 -9.67 25.92
N ALA A 320 -5.59 -9.16 25.85
CA ALA A 320 -6.52 -9.13 26.97
C ALA A 320 -7.28 -10.44 27.17
N GLY A 321 -7.43 -11.24 26.12
CA GLY A 321 -8.10 -12.55 26.18
C GLY A 321 -8.04 -13.29 24.85
N ILE A 322 -8.11 -14.62 24.93
CA ILE A 322 -8.21 -15.52 23.78
C ILE A 322 -9.30 -16.54 24.06
N GLY A 323 -10.15 -16.81 23.07
CA GLY A 323 -11.21 -17.83 23.18
C GLY A 323 -12.29 -17.64 22.13
N THR A 324 -13.35 -18.39 22.25
CA THR A 324 -14.57 -18.22 21.45
C THR A 324 -15.41 -17.03 21.97
N HIS A 325 -16.38 -16.58 21.20
CA HIS A 325 -17.32 -15.53 21.65
C HIS A 325 -17.91 -15.84 23.03
N SER A 326 -18.41 -17.06 23.23
CA SER A 326 -19.09 -17.46 24.47
C SER A 326 -18.12 -17.52 25.68
N GLU A 327 -16.87 -17.89 25.46
CA GLU A 327 -15.84 -17.91 26.52
C GLU A 327 -15.44 -16.48 26.90
N LEU A 328 -15.19 -15.63 25.90
CA LEU A 328 -14.76 -14.25 26.12
C LEU A 328 -15.85 -13.37 26.75
N MET A 329 -17.10 -13.63 26.44
CA MET A 329 -18.24 -12.98 27.13
C MET A 329 -18.25 -13.27 28.63
N LYS A 330 -17.70 -14.39 29.07
CA LYS A 330 -17.60 -14.77 30.49
C LYS A 330 -16.31 -14.33 31.17
N SER A 331 -15.19 -14.42 30.45
CA SER A 331 -13.83 -14.28 31.00
C SER A 331 -13.13 -12.94 30.70
N CYS A 332 -13.52 -12.21 29.63
CA CYS A 332 -12.79 -11.02 29.19
C CYS A 332 -13.66 -9.76 29.31
N GLU A 333 -13.30 -8.86 30.23
CA GLU A 333 -14.02 -7.60 30.46
C GLU A 333 -13.97 -6.68 29.22
N VAL A 334 -12.77 -6.53 28.60
CA VAL A 334 -12.59 -5.71 27.41
C VAL A 334 -13.50 -6.19 26.27
N TYR A 335 -13.60 -7.51 26.07
CA TYR A 335 -14.47 -8.07 25.06
C TYR A 335 -15.95 -7.77 25.34
N ARG A 336 -16.37 -7.91 26.58
CA ARG A 336 -17.76 -7.58 27.00
C ARG A 336 -18.10 -6.12 26.72
N GLN A 337 -17.20 -5.20 27.06
CA GLN A 337 -17.39 -3.77 26.81
C GLN A 337 -17.56 -3.48 25.32
N ILE A 338 -16.71 -4.06 24.46
CA ILE A 338 -16.82 -3.95 23.00
C ILE A 338 -18.17 -4.53 22.52
N ALA A 339 -18.55 -5.72 23.01
CA ALA A 339 -19.78 -6.37 22.61
C ALA A 339 -21.03 -5.56 23.02
N HIS A 340 -21.08 -5.07 24.24
CA HIS A 340 -22.20 -4.25 24.73
C HIS A 340 -22.30 -2.89 24.04
N SER A 341 -21.19 -2.34 23.55
CA SER A 341 -21.20 -1.08 22.79
C SER A 341 -21.78 -1.24 21.39
N GLN A 342 -21.77 -2.45 20.82
CA GLN A 342 -22.11 -2.70 19.42
C GLN A 342 -23.39 -3.51 19.22
N LEU A 343 -23.77 -4.35 20.19
CA LEU A 343 -24.94 -5.23 20.12
C LEU A 343 -26.02 -4.79 21.09
N SER A 344 -27.27 -4.80 20.62
CA SER A 344 -28.39 -4.56 21.54
C SER A 344 -28.58 -5.73 22.50
N GLN A 345 -29.23 -5.51 23.65
CA GLN A 345 -29.55 -6.59 24.59
C GLN A 345 -30.38 -7.73 23.97
N LYS A 346 -31.20 -7.40 22.96
CA LYS A 346 -31.99 -8.39 22.19
C LYS A 346 -31.11 -9.24 21.30
N ASP A 347 -30.10 -8.64 20.67
CA ASP A 347 -29.16 -9.37 19.79
C ASP A 347 -28.27 -10.31 20.62
N LEU A 348 -27.80 -9.86 21.76
CA LEU A 348 -27.03 -10.69 22.69
C LEU A 348 -27.83 -11.90 23.18
N ALA A 349 -29.10 -11.69 23.60
CA ALA A 349 -29.97 -12.78 24.04
C ALA A 349 -30.31 -13.75 22.88
N ALA A 350 -30.46 -13.27 21.65
CA ALA A 350 -30.71 -14.11 20.47
C ALA A 350 -29.50 -15.00 20.12
N ILE A 351 -28.28 -14.46 20.25
CA ILE A 351 -27.02 -15.18 20.01
C ILE A 351 -26.81 -16.30 21.05
N ASP A 352 -27.05 -16.00 22.33
CA ASP A 352 -26.93 -16.97 23.41
C ASP A 352 -27.95 -18.11 23.26
N ASN A 353 -29.20 -17.80 22.87
CA ASN A 353 -30.25 -18.82 22.64
C ASN A 353 -29.99 -19.68 21.40
N ALA A 354 -29.43 -19.12 20.31
CA ALA A 354 -29.13 -19.85 19.07
C ALA A 354 -28.01 -20.90 19.29
N LYS A 355 -27.02 -20.61 20.14
CA LYS A 355 -25.93 -21.57 20.48
C LYS A 355 -26.30 -22.54 21.59
N GLY A 356 -27.21 -22.20 22.51
CA GLY A 356 -27.75 -23.09 23.53
C GLY A 356 -28.66 -24.18 22.97
N GLY A 357 -29.30 -23.96 21.83
CA GLY A 357 -30.15 -24.95 21.13
C GLY A 357 -29.38 -26.02 20.35
N ALA A 358 -28.11 -25.80 20.02
CA ALA A 358 -27.28 -26.74 19.26
C ALA A 358 -26.53 -27.78 20.14
N VAL A 359 -26.57 -27.62 21.45
CA VAL A 359 -25.93 -28.55 22.42
C VAL A 359 -26.91 -29.63 22.92
N ASN A 360 -28.20 -29.51 22.60
CA ASN A 360 -29.26 -30.42 23.05
C ASN A 360 -30.01 -31.14 21.89
N ALA A 361 -29.37 -31.26 20.72
CA ALA A 361 -29.94 -32.04 19.60
C ALA A 361 -28.98 -33.15 19.14
#